data_0e92104356406e3d3e41403157f33607
#
_entry.id   0e92104356406e3d3e41403157f33607
#
_cell.length_a   1.000
_cell.length_b   1.000
_cell.length_c   1.000
_cell.angle_alpha   90.00
_cell.angle_beta   90.00
_cell.angle_gamma   90.00
#
_symmetry.space_group_name_H-M   'P 1'
#
loop_
_entity.id
_entity.type
_entity.pdbx_description
1 polymer ?
#
loop_
_entity_poly.entity_id
_entity_poly.type
_entity_poly.pdbx_seq_one_letter_code
_entity_poly.pdbx_strand_id
1 'polypeptide(L)'
;MFYDPDLFRRFPDNPRAHAPHVEVFEGLLWDACEQYDALIHAYVTEPNAGLIILQSGGAPLSWLMHDLLLRYARHLRGEARTPGGERLFPRRYKAQLLQPAKLPYAVRHVQRREFPGARRRAAHHPFSSSLIYCGRKPRPARFVVSALRAALEPLGYVGPGAYFEFMAQRDSPAIADLLARPVIGERSFRQSVRERCRTPARTPSPEDLLREVTCTVLHTQPGVACASTHRGALARALVAWYAMRTGAARIGTVGGWFGVTSSDLRHLIDRHRRTHPQYFALATPELFPDLAARPPGATPRAPPTRAACGAA
;
A
#
# COMPACT_ATOMS: atom_id res chain seq x y z
N MET A 1 8.22 7.32 1.96
CA MET A 1 8.91 8.53 1.45
C MET A 1 9.60 8.19 0.14
N PHE A 2 9.35 8.96 -0.90
CA PHE A 2 10.14 8.95 -2.13
C PHE A 2 10.81 10.33 -2.27
N TYR A 3 12.04 10.36 -2.71
CA TYR A 3 12.83 11.57 -2.90
C TYR A 3 13.82 11.37 -4.03
N ASP A 4 13.80 12.26 -5.02
CA ASP A 4 14.78 12.32 -6.09
C ASP A 4 15.32 13.76 -6.20
N PRO A 5 16.56 14.01 -5.75
CA PRO A 5 17.16 15.35 -5.82
C PRO A 5 17.41 15.84 -7.26
N ASP A 6 17.54 14.94 -8.22
CA ASP A 6 17.84 15.32 -9.61
C ASP A 6 16.60 15.72 -10.38
N LEU A 7 15.40 15.30 -9.94
CA LEU A 7 14.14 15.80 -10.49
C LEU A 7 13.96 17.31 -10.21
N PHE A 8 14.51 17.82 -9.11
CA PHE A 8 14.48 19.26 -8.78
C PHE A 8 15.22 20.12 -9.79
N ARG A 9 16.32 19.62 -10.36
CA ARG A 9 17.10 20.35 -11.37
C ARG A 9 16.36 20.51 -12.69
N ARG A 10 15.33 19.71 -12.94
CA ARG A 10 14.54 19.72 -14.17
C ARG A 10 13.30 20.61 -14.10
N PHE A 11 12.85 20.93 -12.89
CA PHE A 11 11.73 21.82 -12.67
C PHE A 11 12.26 23.12 -12.05
N PRO A 12 11.92 24.30 -12.61
CA PRO A 12 12.35 25.57 -12.04
C PRO A 12 11.81 25.73 -10.61
N ASP A 13 12.55 26.45 -9.75
CA ASP A 13 12.22 26.73 -8.35
C ASP A 13 10.91 27.54 -8.13
N ASN A 14 9.98 27.46 -9.06
CA ASN A 14 8.71 28.15 -9.01
C ASN A 14 7.61 27.19 -8.50
N PRO A 15 7.14 27.34 -7.26
CA PRO A 15 6.07 26.51 -6.69
C PRO A 15 4.77 26.50 -7.52
N ARG A 16 4.49 27.56 -8.26
CA ARG A 16 3.32 27.65 -9.14
C ARG A 16 3.46 26.77 -10.40
N ALA A 17 4.67 26.59 -10.92
CA ALA A 17 4.92 25.69 -12.03
C ALA A 17 4.76 24.20 -11.61
N HIS A 18 4.88 23.89 -10.31
CA HIS A 18 4.76 22.55 -9.77
C HIS A 18 3.32 22.15 -9.41
N ALA A 19 2.44 23.13 -9.22
CA ALA A 19 1.07 22.89 -8.77
C ALA A 19 0.31 21.84 -9.63
N PRO A 20 0.32 21.91 -10.97
CA PRO A 20 -0.40 20.95 -11.80
C PRO A 20 0.11 19.51 -11.62
N HIS A 21 1.42 19.32 -11.45
CA HIS A 21 2.00 17.97 -11.27
C HIS A 21 1.63 17.36 -9.93
N VAL A 22 1.58 18.18 -8.88
CA VAL A 22 1.20 17.71 -7.54
C VAL A 22 -0.29 17.42 -7.46
N GLU A 23 -1.13 18.21 -8.12
CA GLU A 23 -2.57 17.94 -8.24
C GLU A 23 -2.84 16.62 -8.94
N VAL A 24 -2.11 16.34 -10.03
CA VAL A 24 -2.18 15.03 -10.71
C VAL A 24 -1.72 13.91 -9.79
N PHE A 25 -0.61 14.12 -9.04
CA PHE A 25 -0.17 13.11 -8.07
C PHE A 25 -1.22 12.84 -7.00
N GLU A 26 -1.86 13.88 -6.45
CA GLU A 26 -2.93 13.72 -5.48
C GLU A 26 -4.12 12.94 -6.08
N GLY A 27 -4.55 13.26 -7.28
CA GLY A 27 -5.60 12.51 -7.98
C GLY A 27 -5.26 11.03 -8.12
N LEU A 28 -4.04 10.73 -8.60
CA LEU A 28 -3.54 9.37 -8.72
C LEU A 28 -3.43 8.64 -7.38
N LEU A 29 -3.09 9.37 -6.31
CA LEU A 29 -3.03 8.82 -4.95
C LEU A 29 -4.42 8.39 -4.47
N TRP A 30 -5.46 9.20 -4.71
CA TRP A 30 -6.84 8.86 -4.33
C TRP A 30 -7.37 7.68 -5.13
N ASP A 31 -7.12 7.65 -6.45
CA ASP A 31 -7.46 6.51 -7.31
C ASP A 31 -6.79 5.22 -6.81
N ALA A 32 -5.50 5.29 -6.49
CA ALA A 32 -4.77 4.13 -5.97
C ALA A 32 -5.32 3.68 -4.60
N CYS A 33 -5.69 4.61 -3.72
CA CYS A 33 -6.31 4.28 -2.44
C CYS A 33 -7.66 3.59 -2.61
N GLU A 34 -8.46 4.01 -3.57
CA GLU A 34 -9.72 3.36 -3.89
C GLU A 34 -9.49 1.97 -4.49
N GLN A 35 -8.59 1.87 -5.45
CA GLN A 35 -8.26 0.61 -6.12
C GLN A 35 -7.69 -0.45 -5.18
N TYR A 36 -6.85 -0.06 -4.22
CA TYR A 36 -6.16 -0.97 -3.30
C TYR A 36 -6.75 -0.99 -1.89
N ASP A 37 -7.92 -0.39 -1.69
CA ASP A 37 -8.64 -0.30 -0.42
C ASP A 37 -7.75 0.27 0.71
N ALA A 38 -6.95 1.27 0.40
CA ALA A 38 -6.08 1.93 1.36
C ALA A 38 -6.74 3.18 1.94
N LEU A 39 -6.37 3.54 3.16
CA LEU A 39 -6.82 4.75 3.85
C LEU A 39 -5.64 5.67 4.11
N ILE A 40 -5.83 6.97 3.98
CA ILE A 40 -4.80 7.97 4.24
C ILE A 40 -5.11 8.70 5.53
N HIS A 41 -4.10 8.83 6.37
CA HIS A 41 -4.16 9.59 7.63
C HIS A 41 -3.44 10.94 7.51
N ALA A 42 -2.35 11.03 6.79
CA ALA A 42 -1.68 12.29 6.50
C ALA A 42 -0.81 12.18 5.26
N TYR A 43 -0.60 13.31 4.60
CA TYR A 43 0.36 13.41 3.53
C TYR A 43 0.89 14.85 3.39
N VAL A 44 2.04 14.95 2.79
CA VAL A 44 2.58 16.16 2.19
C VAL A 44 3.33 15.75 0.94
N THR A 45 3.05 16.43 -0.16
CA THR A 45 3.61 16.09 -1.48
C THR A 45 4.23 17.30 -2.12
N GLU A 46 5.34 17.04 -2.78
CA GLU A 46 6.03 17.94 -3.71
C GLU A 46 6.34 17.16 -4.99
N PRO A 47 6.70 17.81 -6.09
CA PRO A 47 6.91 17.13 -7.37
C PRO A 47 7.91 15.96 -7.32
N ASN A 48 8.94 16.09 -6.49
CA ASN A 48 10.06 15.15 -6.38
C ASN A 48 10.10 14.38 -5.06
N ALA A 49 9.23 14.71 -4.12
CA ALA A 49 9.23 14.10 -2.80
C ALA A 49 7.82 14.03 -2.22
N GLY A 50 7.58 13.05 -1.38
CA GLY A 50 6.33 12.93 -0.65
C GLY A 50 6.48 12.09 0.61
N LEU A 51 5.69 12.45 1.60
CA LEU A 51 5.48 11.67 2.82
C LEU A 51 4.01 11.36 2.92
N ILE A 52 3.69 10.09 3.08
CA ILE A 52 2.31 9.62 3.18
C ILE A 52 2.22 8.68 4.37
N ILE A 53 1.25 8.92 5.25
CA ILE A 53 0.85 8.00 6.30
C ILE A 53 -0.41 7.32 5.80
N LEU A 54 -0.30 6.03 5.52
CA LEU A 54 -1.41 5.26 5.02
C LEU A 54 -1.61 3.97 5.82
N GLN A 55 -2.83 3.51 5.85
CA GLN A 55 -3.22 2.19 6.28
C GLN A 55 -3.50 1.37 5.03
N SER A 56 -2.71 0.31 4.83
CA SER A 56 -2.94 -0.60 3.71
C SER A 56 -4.22 -1.40 3.92
N GLY A 57 -4.98 -1.58 2.87
CA GLY A 57 -6.09 -2.52 2.82
C GLY A 57 -5.60 -3.95 2.63
N GLY A 58 -6.37 -4.74 1.90
CA GLY A 58 -6.02 -6.12 1.63
C GLY A 58 -4.85 -6.34 0.66
N ALA A 59 -4.48 -5.33 -0.13
CA ALA A 59 -3.41 -5.45 -1.11
C ALA A 59 -2.02 -5.12 -0.51
N PRO A 60 -0.94 -5.75 -1.02
CA PRO A 60 0.41 -5.38 -0.65
C PRO A 60 0.70 -3.90 -0.97
N LEU A 61 1.32 -3.18 -0.02
CA LEU A 61 1.73 -1.78 -0.21
C LEU A 61 2.58 -1.59 -1.48
N SER A 62 3.39 -2.59 -1.83
CA SER A 62 4.24 -2.53 -3.02
C SER A 62 3.46 -2.39 -4.33
N TRP A 63 2.23 -2.85 -4.38
CA TRP A 63 1.37 -2.73 -5.56
C TRP A 63 0.81 -1.34 -5.70
N LEU A 64 0.25 -0.80 -4.61
CA LEU A 64 -0.22 0.57 -4.56
C LEU A 64 0.89 1.53 -4.97
N MET A 65 2.07 1.39 -4.36
CA MET A 65 3.20 2.28 -4.64
C MET A 65 3.76 2.10 -6.05
N HIS A 66 3.78 0.88 -6.57
CA HIS A 66 4.22 0.63 -7.95
C HIS A 66 3.29 1.29 -8.97
N ASP A 67 1.99 1.08 -8.83
CA ASP A 67 0.99 1.64 -9.74
C ASP A 67 0.98 3.17 -9.67
N LEU A 68 0.92 3.73 -8.47
CA LEU A 68 0.97 5.17 -8.24
C LEU A 68 2.20 5.82 -8.89
N LEU A 69 3.40 5.31 -8.57
CA LEU A 69 4.64 5.89 -9.09
C LEU A 69 4.81 5.67 -10.59
N LEU A 70 4.33 4.54 -11.14
CA LEU A 70 4.37 4.28 -12.57
C LEU A 70 3.45 5.23 -13.35
N ARG A 71 2.21 5.44 -12.87
CA ARG A 71 1.24 6.36 -13.49
C ARG A 71 1.74 7.80 -13.40
N TYR A 72 2.30 8.19 -12.25
CA TYR A 72 2.88 9.51 -12.08
C TYR A 72 4.14 9.72 -12.95
N ALA A 73 5.00 8.72 -13.06
CA ALA A 73 6.16 8.78 -13.97
C ALA A 73 5.75 8.93 -15.44
N ARG A 74 4.66 8.30 -15.87
CA ARG A 74 4.10 8.46 -17.21
C ARG A 74 3.61 9.89 -17.46
N HIS A 75 2.90 10.47 -16.49
CA HIS A 75 2.46 11.85 -16.54
C HIS A 75 3.66 12.81 -16.70
N LEU A 76 4.65 12.71 -15.82
CA LEU A 76 5.84 13.57 -15.87
C LEU A 76 6.62 13.44 -17.17
N ARG A 77 6.69 12.24 -17.78
CA ARG A 77 7.34 12.05 -19.07
C ARG A 77 6.56 12.68 -20.22
N GLY A 78 5.24 12.62 -20.19
CA GLY A 78 4.39 13.25 -21.19
C GLY A 78 4.59 14.77 -21.23
N GLU A 79 4.65 15.41 -20.07
CA GLU A 79 4.84 16.84 -19.93
C GLU A 79 6.28 17.29 -20.27
N ALA A 80 7.28 16.56 -19.78
CA ALA A 80 8.69 16.97 -19.92
C ALA A 80 9.30 16.66 -21.30
N ARG A 81 8.56 16.00 -22.23
CA ARG A 81 9.10 15.48 -23.51
C ARG A 81 10.44 14.75 -23.33
N THR A 82 10.64 14.11 -22.19
CA THR A 82 11.92 13.48 -21.82
C THR A 82 12.15 12.26 -22.71
N PRO A 83 13.30 12.13 -23.38
CA PRO A 83 13.61 10.95 -24.17
C PRO A 83 13.50 9.69 -23.30
N GLY A 84 12.89 8.63 -23.84
CA GLY A 84 12.72 7.38 -23.11
C GLY A 84 14.05 6.77 -22.69
N GLY A 85 14.15 6.37 -21.41
CA GLY A 85 15.32 5.64 -20.89
C GLY A 85 15.67 5.95 -19.44
N GLU A 86 15.57 7.19 -18.99
CA GLU A 86 15.90 7.53 -17.60
C GLU A 86 14.79 7.14 -16.61
N ARG A 87 15.20 6.56 -15.48
CA ARG A 87 14.30 6.27 -14.37
C ARG A 87 13.99 7.57 -13.63
N LEU A 88 12.75 8.04 -13.69
CA LEU A 88 12.29 9.22 -12.93
C LEU A 88 12.35 9.01 -11.41
N PHE A 89 12.18 7.77 -10.97
CA PHE A 89 12.34 7.37 -9.57
C PHE A 89 13.46 6.31 -9.48
N PRO A 90 14.72 6.73 -9.33
CA PRO A 90 15.87 5.82 -9.35
C PRO A 90 15.92 4.92 -8.11
N ARG A 91 15.28 5.32 -7.01
CA ARG A 91 15.25 4.57 -5.75
C ARG A 91 13.84 4.05 -5.45
N ARG A 92 13.79 2.92 -4.75
CA ARG A 92 12.55 2.42 -4.17
C ARG A 92 12.08 3.38 -3.07
N TYR A 93 10.76 3.48 -2.90
CA TYR A 93 10.19 4.18 -1.75
C TYR A 93 10.68 3.55 -0.43
N LYS A 94 10.79 4.36 0.61
CA LYS A 94 11.08 3.88 1.97
C LYS A 94 9.75 3.74 2.70
N ALA A 95 9.55 2.59 3.34
CA ALA A 95 8.39 2.34 4.19
C ALA A 95 8.85 2.16 5.64
N GLN A 96 8.02 2.65 6.57
CA GLN A 96 8.18 2.47 8.01
C GLN A 96 6.86 1.93 8.55
N LEU A 97 6.93 1.01 9.50
CA LEU A 97 5.76 0.53 10.23
C LEU A 97 5.45 1.48 11.39
N LEU A 98 4.18 1.84 11.54
CA LEU A 98 3.72 2.77 12.56
C LEU A 98 2.76 2.08 13.51
N GLN A 99 3.05 2.14 14.82
CA GLN A 99 2.09 1.77 15.86
C GLN A 99 0.96 2.81 15.91
N PRO A 100 -0.33 2.41 15.90
CA PRO A 100 -1.46 3.35 15.87
C PRO A 100 -1.39 4.43 16.95
N ALA A 101 -0.99 4.10 18.17
CA ALA A 101 -0.84 5.06 19.28
C ALA A 101 0.23 6.15 19.01
N LYS A 102 1.11 5.97 18.02
CA LYS A 102 2.13 6.96 17.64
C LYS A 102 1.72 7.79 16.42
N LEU A 103 0.50 7.57 15.92
CA LEU A 103 -0.06 8.31 14.77
C LEU A 103 0.03 9.84 14.93
N PRO A 104 -0.33 10.46 16.08
CA PRO A 104 -0.25 11.90 16.24
C PRO A 104 1.14 12.48 15.98
N TYR A 105 2.17 11.83 16.53
CA TYR A 105 3.56 12.27 16.34
C TYR A 105 4.02 12.13 14.89
N ALA A 106 3.63 11.05 14.23
CA ALA A 106 3.95 10.84 12.82
C ALA A 106 3.24 11.86 11.92
N VAL A 107 1.96 12.18 12.19
CA VAL A 107 1.21 13.23 11.49
C VAL A 107 1.89 14.58 11.66
N ARG A 108 2.24 14.93 12.90
CA ARG A 108 2.97 16.19 13.20
C ARG A 108 4.30 16.26 12.48
N HIS A 109 5.06 15.17 12.45
CA HIS A 109 6.32 15.07 11.71
C HIS A 109 6.13 15.30 10.21
N VAL A 110 5.16 14.64 9.60
CA VAL A 110 4.84 14.80 8.18
C VAL A 110 4.45 16.24 7.85
N GLN A 111 3.61 16.86 8.67
CA GLN A 111 3.07 18.19 8.40
C GLN A 111 4.03 19.34 8.78
N ARG A 112 5.08 19.04 9.54
CA ARG A 112 6.13 20.02 9.91
C ARG A 112 7.39 19.89 9.08
N ARG A 113 7.47 18.87 8.25
CA ARG A 113 8.68 18.66 7.47
C ARG A 113 8.91 19.83 6.54
N GLU A 114 10.12 20.35 6.62
CA GLU A 114 10.66 21.30 5.67
C GLU A 114 11.35 20.50 4.58
N PHE A 115 10.96 20.71 3.34
CA PHE A 115 11.67 20.14 2.19
C PHE A 115 12.79 21.09 1.80
N PRO A 116 13.95 20.59 1.34
CA PRO A 116 15.01 21.45 0.82
C PRO A 116 14.46 22.35 -0.29
N GLY A 117 14.59 23.66 -0.15
CA GLY A 117 14.05 24.65 -1.09
C GLY A 117 12.61 25.11 -0.81
N ALA A 118 11.87 24.47 0.08
CA ALA A 118 10.54 24.93 0.44
C ALA A 118 10.59 26.19 1.32
N ARG A 119 9.99 27.28 0.85
CA ARG A 119 9.89 28.53 1.62
C ARG A 119 8.81 28.52 2.69
N ARG A 120 7.98 27.46 2.77
CA ARG A 120 6.83 27.36 3.67
C ARG A 120 6.87 26.05 4.44
N ARG A 121 6.47 26.09 5.72
CA ARG A 121 6.24 24.88 6.53
C ARG A 121 5.16 24.00 5.89
N ALA A 122 5.30 22.71 5.97
CA ALA A 122 4.35 21.75 5.39
C ALA A 122 2.89 21.97 5.85
N ALA A 123 2.70 22.50 7.08
CA ALA A 123 1.37 22.87 7.62
C ALA A 123 0.63 23.96 6.80
N HIS A 124 1.35 24.76 6.05
CA HIS A 124 0.80 25.82 5.18
C HIS A 124 1.02 25.50 3.69
N HIS A 125 1.54 24.30 3.40
CA HIS A 125 1.78 23.89 2.04
C HIS A 125 0.45 23.52 1.38
N PRO A 126 0.13 24.03 0.17
CA PRO A 126 -1.15 23.79 -0.51
C PRO A 126 -1.43 22.31 -0.76
N PHE A 127 -0.37 21.49 -0.85
CA PHE A 127 -0.44 20.06 -1.07
C PHE A 127 -0.16 19.25 0.20
N SER A 128 -0.64 19.72 1.32
CA SER A 128 -0.58 19.06 2.62
C SER A 128 -1.97 18.70 3.13
N SER A 129 -2.08 17.56 3.76
CA SER A 129 -3.32 17.13 4.45
C SER A 129 -3.69 18.04 5.62
N SER A 130 -2.81 18.96 6.07
CA SER A 130 -3.14 19.94 7.08
C SER A 130 -4.34 20.79 6.71
N LEU A 131 -4.51 21.11 5.42
CA LEU A 131 -5.66 21.87 4.92
C LEU A 131 -6.98 21.12 5.09
N ILE A 132 -6.96 19.78 5.01
CA ILE A 132 -8.14 18.93 5.26
C ILE A 132 -8.48 18.95 6.76
N TYR A 133 -7.48 18.82 7.62
CA TYR A 133 -7.68 18.89 9.06
C TYR A 133 -8.19 20.26 9.54
N CYS A 134 -7.82 21.32 8.83
CA CYS A 134 -8.27 22.70 9.09
C CYS A 134 -9.63 23.04 8.43
N GLY A 135 -10.23 22.11 7.68
CA GLY A 135 -11.47 22.36 6.94
C GLY A 135 -11.34 23.30 5.75
N ARG A 136 -10.10 23.60 5.30
CA ARG A 136 -9.82 24.49 4.16
C ARG A 136 -9.73 23.75 2.82
N LYS A 137 -9.71 22.42 2.84
CA LYS A 137 -9.76 21.54 1.67
C LYS A 137 -10.81 20.46 1.90
N PRO A 138 -11.62 20.11 0.90
CA PRO A 138 -12.60 19.05 1.03
C PRO A 138 -11.93 17.73 1.39
N ARG A 139 -12.62 16.93 2.21
CA ARG A 139 -12.12 15.63 2.67
C ARG A 139 -12.44 14.56 1.62
N PRO A 140 -11.42 13.95 1.00
CA PRO A 140 -11.62 12.78 0.14
C PRO A 140 -12.19 11.58 0.91
N ALA A 141 -12.93 10.69 0.22
CA ALA A 141 -13.58 9.54 0.84
C ALA A 141 -12.60 8.61 1.59
N ARG A 142 -11.38 8.46 1.07
CA ARG A 142 -10.33 7.61 1.64
C ARG A 142 -9.45 8.32 2.68
N PHE A 143 -9.78 9.53 3.08
CA PHE A 143 -9.05 10.27 4.13
C PHE A 143 -9.71 10.11 5.49
N VAL A 144 -8.98 9.61 6.49
CA VAL A 144 -9.50 9.27 7.82
C VAL A 144 -9.03 10.26 8.88
N VAL A 145 -9.93 11.15 9.30
CA VAL A 145 -9.69 12.13 10.38
C VAL A 145 -9.92 11.51 11.77
N SER A 146 -10.87 10.57 11.88
CA SER A 146 -11.29 9.98 13.16
C SER A 146 -10.15 9.24 13.87
N ALA A 147 -9.28 8.57 13.13
CA ALA A 147 -8.14 7.84 13.70
C ALA A 147 -7.17 8.76 14.44
N LEU A 148 -6.90 9.96 13.89
CA LEU A 148 -6.05 10.93 14.57
C LEU A 148 -6.73 11.48 15.82
N ARG A 149 -8.03 11.79 15.76
CA ARG A 149 -8.80 12.26 16.94
C ARG A 149 -8.76 11.24 18.06
N ALA A 150 -9.07 9.98 17.76
CA ALA A 150 -9.02 8.88 18.73
C ALA A 150 -7.62 8.68 19.33
N ALA A 151 -6.56 8.95 18.57
CA ALA A 151 -5.18 8.83 19.06
C ALA A 151 -4.70 10.08 19.84
N LEU A 152 -5.37 11.22 19.70
CA LEU A 152 -5.09 12.45 20.46
C LEU A 152 -5.74 12.45 21.85
N GLU A 153 -6.92 11.83 21.97
CA GLU A 153 -7.69 11.78 23.20
C GLU A 153 -6.91 11.22 24.40
N PRO A 154 -6.21 10.07 24.33
CA PRO A 154 -5.38 9.55 25.41
C PRO A 154 -4.19 10.46 25.77
N LEU A 155 -3.83 11.42 24.92
CA LEU A 155 -2.79 12.40 25.15
C LEU A 155 -3.32 13.69 25.82
N GLY A 156 -4.63 13.73 26.13
CA GLY A 156 -5.29 14.88 26.76
C GLY A 156 -5.77 15.95 25.78
N TYR A 157 -5.68 15.72 24.46
CA TYR A 157 -6.14 16.66 23.44
C TYR A 157 -7.55 16.31 22.98
N VAL A 158 -8.55 17.02 23.49
CA VAL A 158 -9.97 16.78 23.26
C VAL A 158 -10.64 18.03 22.68
N GLY A 159 -11.65 17.80 21.82
CA GLY A 159 -12.46 18.88 21.26
C GLY A 159 -11.95 19.46 19.93
N PRO A 160 -12.60 20.54 19.44
CA PRO A 160 -12.33 21.09 18.10
C PRO A 160 -10.92 21.65 17.92
N GLY A 161 -10.30 22.17 19.00
CA GLY A 161 -8.95 22.74 19.01
C GLY A 161 -7.82 21.73 19.13
N ALA A 162 -8.11 20.48 19.51
CA ALA A 162 -7.14 19.43 19.86
C ALA A 162 -6.03 19.24 18.82
N TYR A 163 -6.39 19.27 17.56
CA TYR A 163 -5.44 19.16 16.46
C TYR A 163 -4.43 20.31 16.45
N PHE A 164 -4.90 21.55 16.57
CA PHE A 164 -4.03 22.74 16.53
C PHE A 164 -3.12 22.81 17.74
N GLU A 165 -3.67 22.54 18.93
CA GLU A 165 -2.93 22.53 20.19
C GLU A 165 -1.81 21.48 20.15
N PHE A 166 -2.12 20.27 19.70
CA PHE A 166 -1.12 19.22 19.53
C PHE A 166 -0.07 19.61 18.48
N MET A 167 -0.50 20.16 17.34
CA MET A 167 0.40 20.58 16.28
C MET A 167 1.29 21.75 16.68
N ALA A 168 0.93 22.56 17.67
CA ALA A 168 1.75 23.63 18.19
C ALA A 168 2.93 23.14 19.07
N GLN A 169 2.83 21.94 19.65
CA GLN A 169 3.86 21.33 20.50
C GLN A 169 5.13 20.99 19.72
N ARG A 170 6.30 21.20 20.33
CA ARG A 170 7.57 20.73 19.77
C ARG A 170 7.78 19.24 20.06
N ASP A 171 8.40 18.54 19.12
CA ASP A 171 8.82 17.16 19.37
C ASP A 171 10.03 17.16 20.33
N SER A 172 9.98 16.25 21.31
CA SER A 172 11.17 15.98 22.11
C SER A 172 12.22 15.23 21.29
N PRO A 173 13.51 15.28 21.64
CA PRO A 173 14.54 14.49 20.97
C PRO A 173 14.20 12.98 20.90
N ALA A 174 13.60 12.45 21.97
CA ALA A 174 13.18 11.05 22.02
C ALA A 174 12.10 10.70 20.96
N ILE A 175 11.20 11.64 20.66
CA ILE A 175 10.20 11.48 19.58
C ILE A 175 10.88 11.56 18.22
N ALA A 176 11.82 12.46 18.01
CA ALA A 176 12.58 12.56 16.77
C ALA A 176 13.35 11.27 16.48
N ASP A 177 14.04 10.71 17.48
CA ASP A 177 14.73 9.43 17.39
C ASP A 177 13.78 8.26 17.11
N LEU A 178 12.58 8.28 17.71
CA LEU A 178 11.56 7.28 17.46
C LEU A 178 11.09 7.29 15.99
N LEU A 179 10.85 8.48 15.44
CA LEU A 179 10.36 8.68 14.08
C LEU A 179 11.42 8.36 13.00
N ALA A 180 12.69 8.35 13.37
CA ALA A 180 13.78 7.94 12.47
C ALA A 180 13.89 6.40 12.28
N ARG A 181 13.22 5.60 13.12
CA ARG A 181 13.32 4.14 13.13
C ARG A 181 12.48 3.50 12.01
N PRO A 182 12.89 2.32 11.50
CA PRO A 182 12.09 1.55 10.53
C PRO A 182 10.73 1.09 11.10
N VAL A 183 10.65 0.88 12.42
CA VAL A 183 9.43 0.53 13.16
C VAL A 183 9.22 1.57 14.24
N ILE A 184 8.21 2.41 14.04
CA ILE A 184 7.83 3.52 14.92
C ILE A 184 6.82 2.98 15.94
N GLY A 185 7.26 2.79 17.17
CA GLY A 185 6.42 2.24 18.23
C GLY A 185 7.20 1.95 19.51
N GLU A 186 6.50 1.50 20.53
CA GLU A 186 7.05 1.07 21.80
C GLU A 186 7.90 -0.20 21.66
N ARG A 187 8.69 -0.49 22.70
CA ARG A 187 9.59 -1.66 22.68
C ARG A 187 8.83 -2.96 22.42
N SER A 188 7.69 -3.15 23.09
CA SER A 188 6.81 -4.31 22.92
C SER A 188 6.29 -4.46 21.49
N PHE A 189 5.80 -3.36 20.89
CA PHE A 189 5.36 -3.36 19.51
C PHE A 189 6.51 -3.71 18.55
N ARG A 190 7.68 -3.10 18.72
CA ARG A 190 8.85 -3.41 17.89
C ARG A 190 9.31 -4.84 18.03
N GLN A 191 9.21 -5.41 19.23
CA GLN A 191 9.53 -6.81 19.46
C GLN A 191 8.52 -7.73 18.77
N SER A 192 7.21 -7.48 18.90
CA SER A 192 6.18 -8.28 18.23
C SER A 192 6.30 -8.23 16.69
N VAL A 193 6.67 -7.08 16.12
CA VAL A 193 6.97 -6.97 14.68
C VAL A 193 8.17 -7.83 14.30
N ARG A 194 9.26 -7.78 15.08
CA ARG A 194 10.45 -8.61 14.83
C ARG A 194 10.16 -10.10 14.92
N GLU A 195 9.37 -10.51 15.89
CA GLU A 195 8.95 -11.90 16.07
C GLU A 195 8.11 -12.36 14.87
N ARG A 196 7.12 -11.57 14.44
CA ARG A 196 6.34 -11.87 13.21
C ARG A 196 7.21 -11.96 11.96
N CYS A 197 8.24 -11.12 11.85
CA CYS A 197 9.17 -11.19 10.73
C CYS A 197 10.12 -12.40 10.80
N ARG A 198 10.42 -12.90 12.02
CA ARG A 198 11.26 -14.08 12.23
C ARG A 198 10.49 -15.39 12.11
N THR A 199 9.23 -15.39 12.50
CA THR A 199 8.33 -16.53 12.32
C THR A 199 7.59 -16.29 11.00
N PRO A 200 8.06 -16.85 9.87
CA PRO A 200 7.32 -16.73 8.64
C PRO A 200 5.94 -17.35 8.92
N ALA A 201 4.89 -16.54 8.73
CA ALA A 201 3.56 -17.09 8.67
C ALA A 201 3.63 -18.26 7.69
N ARG A 202 3.12 -19.43 8.08
CA ARG A 202 3.13 -20.59 7.21
C ARG A 202 2.46 -20.18 5.90
N THR A 203 3.26 -20.04 4.86
CA THR A 203 2.74 -19.71 3.54
C THR A 203 1.99 -20.94 3.04
N PRO A 204 0.72 -20.81 2.66
CA PRO A 204 -0.03 -21.92 2.07
C PRO A 204 0.72 -22.41 0.81
N SER A 205 0.67 -23.70 0.55
CA SER A 205 1.21 -24.22 -0.70
C SER A 205 0.37 -23.73 -1.88
N PRO A 206 0.93 -23.71 -3.09
CA PRO A 206 0.17 -23.41 -4.30
C PRO A 206 -1.08 -24.28 -4.46
N GLU A 207 -0.99 -25.55 -4.08
CA GLU A 207 -2.09 -26.51 -4.12
C GLU A 207 -3.16 -26.20 -3.08
N ASP A 208 -2.75 -25.84 -1.85
CA ASP A 208 -3.69 -25.43 -0.82
C ASP A 208 -4.45 -24.17 -1.25
N LEU A 209 -3.75 -23.18 -1.84
CA LEU A 209 -4.37 -21.96 -2.37
C LEU A 209 -5.35 -22.26 -3.50
N LEU A 210 -4.95 -23.10 -4.46
CA LEU A 210 -5.79 -23.47 -5.59
C LEU A 210 -7.06 -24.17 -5.10
N ARG A 211 -6.91 -25.15 -4.22
CA ARG A 211 -8.02 -25.90 -3.64
C ARG A 211 -8.95 -24.99 -2.87
N GLU A 212 -8.40 -24.19 -1.95
CA GLU A 212 -9.18 -23.34 -1.07
C GLU A 212 -9.96 -22.29 -1.87
N VAL A 213 -9.31 -21.60 -2.80
CA VAL A 213 -9.97 -20.61 -3.65
C VAL A 213 -11.05 -21.25 -4.52
N THR A 214 -10.78 -22.38 -5.13
CA THR A 214 -11.76 -23.00 -6.04
C THR A 214 -12.88 -23.70 -5.29
N CYS A 215 -12.60 -24.45 -4.23
CA CYS A 215 -13.63 -25.18 -3.48
C CYS A 215 -14.41 -24.29 -2.55
N THR A 216 -13.74 -23.41 -1.78
CA THR A 216 -14.38 -22.61 -0.73
C THR A 216 -14.98 -21.31 -1.25
N VAL A 217 -14.26 -20.59 -2.14
CA VAL A 217 -14.71 -19.29 -2.64
C VAL A 217 -15.62 -19.43 -3.85
N LEU A 218 -15.28 -20.30 -4.78
CA LEU A 218 -16.03 -20.46 -6.05
C LEU A 218 -16.97 -21.65 -6.05
N HIS A 219 -16.96 -22.47 -5.00
CA HIS A 219 -17.78 -23.71 -4.90
C HIS A 219 -17.66 -24.59 -6.16
N THR A 220 -16.42 -24.83 -6.61
CA THR A 220 -16.10 -25.57 -7.82
C THR A 220 -14.84 -26.41 -7.67
N GLN A 221 -14.54 -27.27 -8.63
CA GLN A 221 -13.34 -28.10 -8.59
C GLN A 221 -12.07 -27.33 -8.96
N PRO A 222 -10.88 -27.71 -8.44
CA PRO A 222 -9.62 -27.06 -8.75
C PRO A 222 -9.28 -26.95 -10.23
N GLY A 223 -9.67 -27.92 -11.05
CA GLY A 223 -9.45 -27.93 -12.50
C GLY A 223 -10.08 -26.77 -13.25
N VAL A 224 -11.07 -26.07 -12.68
CA VAL A 224 -11.69 -24.90 -13.31
C VAL A 224 -10.69 -23.78 -13.59
N ALA A 225 -9.64 -23.64 -12.78
CA ALA A 225 -8.62 -22.62 -12.97
C ALA A 225 -7.81 -22.82 -14.27
N CYS A 226 -7.73 -24.04 -14.79
CA CYS A 226 -7.06 -24.36 -16.06
C CYS A 226 -7.97 -24.11 -17.28
N ALA A 227 -9.27 -23.99 -17.09
CA ALA A 227 -10.21 -23.76 -18.18
C ALA A 227 -10.10 -22.35 -18.78
N SER A 228 -10.28 -22.23 -20.08
CA SER A 228 -10.33 -20.96 -20.83
C SER A 228 -11.64 -20.18 -20.67
N THR A 229 -12.46 -20.52 -19.69
CA THR A 229 -13.75 -19.91 -19.39
C THR A 229 -13.61 -18.65 -18.54
N HIS A 230 -14.67 -17.84 -18.49
CA HIS A 230 -14.75 -16.68 -17.59
C HIS A 230 -14.54 -17.08 -16.11
N ARG A 231 -15.09 -18.21 -15.69
CA ARG A 231 -14.93 -18.75 -14.32
C ARG A 231 -13.49 -19.20 -14.06
N GLY A 232 -12.82 -19.79 -15.06
CA GLY A 232 -11.40 -20.11 -14.99
C GLY A 232 -10.53 -18.87 -14.89
N ALA A 233 -10.85 -17.81 -15.62
CA ALA A 233 -10.17 -16.51 -15.51
C ALA A 233 -10.32 -15.89 -14.10
N LEU A 234 -11.53 -15.93 -13.53
CA LEU A 234 -11.79 -15.50 -12.15
C LEU A 234 -11.01 -16.35 -11.15
N ALA A 235 -10.98 -17.69 -11.31
CA ALA A 235 -10.22 -18.56 -10.42
C ALA A 235 -8.72 -18.23 -10.44
N ARG A 236 -8.12 -18.05 -11.63
CA ARG A 236 -6.71 -17.62 -11.76
C ARG A 236 -6.44 -16.29 -11.10
N ALA A 237 -7.33 -15.32 -11.29
CA ALA A 237 -7.21 -13.99 -10.65
C ALA A 237 -7.23 -14.09 -9.13
N LEU A 238 -8.13 -14.88 -8.56
CA LEU A 238 -8.24 -15.09 -7.12
C LEU A 238 -7.04 -15.85 -6.53
N VAL A 239 -6.60 -16.93 -7.19
CA VAL A 239 -5.40 -17.66 -6.76
C VAL A 239 -4.18 -16.76 -6.77
N ALA A 240 -4.00 -15.95 -7.82
CA ALA A 240 -2.91 -14.99 -7.89
C ALA A 240 -3.02 -13.91 -6.81
N TRP A 241 -4.21 -13.38 -6.58
CA TRP A 241 -4.47 -12.39 -5.54
C TRP A 241 -4.11 -12.92 -4.15
N TYR A 242 -4.64 -14.08 -3.77
CA TYR A 242 -4.39 -14.65 -2.46
C TYR A 242 -2.95 -15.17 -2.30
N ALA A 243 -2.33 -15.72 -3.35
CA ALA A 243 -0.92 -16.10 -3.33
C ALA A 243 0.00 -14.93 -2.97
N MET A 244 -0.26 -13.77 -3.55
CA MET A 244 0.53 -12.58 -3.27
C MET A 244 0.20 -11.99 -1.89
N ARG A 245 -1.06 -11.99 -1.50
CA ARG A 245 -1.52 -11.48 -0.21
C ARG A 245 -0.99 -12.29 0.96
N THR A 246 -0.93 -13.61 0.83
CA THR A 246 -0.37 -14.53 1.84
C THR A 246 1.17 -14.64 1.75
N GLY A 247 1.78 -14.14 0.70
CA GLY A 247 3.20 -14.32 0.43
C GLY A 247 3.56 -15.73 -0.08
N ALA A 248 2.58 -16.57 -0.41
CA ALA A 248 2.79 -17.94 -0.87
C ALA A 248 3.53 -18.01 -2.19
N ALA A 249 3.27 -17.09 -3.11
CA ALA A 249 3.99 -17.02 -4.38
C ALA A 249 4.00 -15.61 -4.96
N ARG A 250 4.99 -15.34 -5.80
CA ARG A 250 5.03 -14.12 -6.64
C ARG A 250 4.11 -14.29 -7.83
N ILE A 251 3.59 -13.18 -8.36
CA ILE A 251 2.68 -13.20 -9.51
C ILE A 251 3.28 -13.92 -10.74
N GLY A 252 4.59 -13.78 -10.98
CA GLY A 252 5.29 -14.48 -12.05
C GLY A 252 5.30 -16.01 -11.86
N THR A 253 5.42 -16.47 -10.62
CA THR A 253 5.34 -17.88 -10.27
C THR A 253 3.94 -18.43 -10.53
N VAL A 254 2.91 -17.69 -10.09
CA VAL A 254 1.51 -18.06 -10.36
C VAL A 254 1.19 -18.03 -11.85
N GLY A 255 1.75 -17.06 -12.58
CA GLY A 255 1.67 -17.02 -14.04
C GLY A 255 2.22 -18.30 -14.69
N GLY A 256 3.36 -18.79 -14.20
CA GLY A 256 3.95 -20.05 -14.63
C GLY A 256 3.06 -21.28 -14.36
N TRP A 257 2.28 -21.29 -13.26
CA TRP A 257 1.33 -22.41 -12.99
C TRP A 257 0.22 -22.51 -14.03
N PHE A 258 -0.23 -21.36 -14.53
CA PHE A 258 -1.36 -21.29 -15.47
C PHE A 258 -0.95 -21.01 -16.92
N GLY A 259 0.34 -20.90 -17.21
CA GLY A 259 0.83 -20.59 -18.56
C GLY A 259 0.46 -19.17 -19.05
N VAL A 260 0.28 -18.21 -18.12
CA VAL A 260 -0.09 -16.82 -18.44
C VAL A 260 0.98 -15.84 -17.95
N THR A 261 1.07 -14.67 -18.56
CA THR A 261 2.04 -13.67 -18.15
C THR A 261 1.65 -12.97 -16.85
N SER A 262 2.63 -12.39 -16.15
CA SER A 262 2.36 -11.56 -14.96
C SER A 262 1.48 -10.36 -15.29
N SER A 263 1.58 -9.82 -16.49
CA SER A 263 0.76 -8.70 -16.96
C SER A 263 -0.69 -9.13 -17.13
N ASP A 264 -0.93 -10.28 -17.77
CA ASP A 264 -2.28 -10.81 -17.97
C ASP A 264 -2.97 -11.10 -16.63
N LEU A 265 -2.22 -11.69 -15.67
CA LEU A 265 -2.76 -11.92 -14.33
C LEU A 265 -3.14 -10.61 -13.61
N ARG A 266 -2.35 -9.55 -13.74
CA ARG A 266 -2.71 -8.24 -13.17
C ARG A 266 -3.99 -7.71 -13.80
N HIS A 267 -4.10 -7.75 -15.11
CA HIS A 267 -5.32 -7.34 -15.83
C HIS A 267 -6.55 -8.16 -15.42
N LEU A 268 -6.38 -9.48 -15.23
CA LEU A 268 -7.45 -10.35 -14.75
C LEU A 268 -7.86 -9.97 -13.31
N ILE A 269 -6.91 -9.76 -12.42
CA ILE A 269 -7.17 -9.30 -11.04
C ILE A 269 -7.94 -7.98 -11.05
N ASP A 270 -7.46 -6.98 -11.77
CA ASP A 270 -8.07 -5.65 -11.82
C ASP A 270 -9.48 -5.70 -12.39
N ARG A 271 -9.70 -6.48 -13.46
CA ARG A 271 -11.02 -6.69 -14.04
C ARG A 271 -11.97 -7.33 -13.04
N HIS A 272 -11.58 -8.46 -12.47
CA HIS A 272 -12.48 -9.23 -11.59
C HIS A 272 -12.70 -8.57 -10.24
N ARG A 273 -11.76 -7.78 -9.71
CA ARG A 273 -12.00 -6.97 -8.51
C ARG A 273 -13.10 -5.94 -8.70
N ARG A 274 -13.22 -5.34 -9.90
CA ARG A 274 -14.29 -4.39 -10.19
C ARG A 274 -15.65 -5.06 -10.33
N THR A 275 -15.68 -6.26 -10.90
CA THR A 275 -16.94 -6.99 -11.15
C THR A 275 -17.38 -7.89 -10.00
N HIS A 276 -16.45 -8.35 -9.17
CA HIS A 276 -16.70 -9.30 -8.08
C HIS A 276 -15.93 -8.92 -6.81
N PRO A 277 -16.08 -7.69 -6.27
CA PRO A 277 -15.26 -7.21 -5.15
C PRO A 277 -15.37 -8.08 -3.89
N GLN A 278 -16.52 -8.73 -3.68
CA GLN A 278 -16.78 -9.61 -2.53
C GLN A 278 -15.77 -10.76 -2.41
N TYR A 279 -15.33 -11.34 -3.51
CA TYR A 279 -14.37 -12.45 -3.47
C TYR A 279 -12.94 -12.00 -3.15
N PHE A 280 -12.62 -10.74 -3.38
CA PHE A 280 -11.30 -10.17 -3.12
C PHE A 280 -11.17 -9.50 -1.73
N ALA A 281 -12.30 -9.33 -1.03
CA ALA A 281 -12.36 -8.72 0.30
C ALA A 281 -12.19 -9.73 1.45
N LEU A 282 -12.29 -11.04 1.19
CA LEU A 282 -12.22 -12.07 2.20
C LEU A 282 -10.90 -12.02 2.98
N ALA A 283 -10.97 -12.14 4.30
CA ALA A 283 -9.81 -12.18 5.16
C ALA A 283 -9.07 -13.52 5.02
N THR A 284 -7.75 -13.50 5.09
CA THR A 284 -6.92 -14.71 4.99
C THR A 284 -7.26 -15.78 6.06
N PRO A 285 -7.58 -15.43 7.33
CA PRO A 285 -8.02 -16.40 8.32
C PRO A 285 -9.35 -17.08 8.00
N GLU A 286 -10.26 -16.37 7.32
CA GLU A 286 -11.57 -16.93 6.89
C GLU A 286 -11.41 -17.92 5.75
N LEU A 287 -10.41 -17.69 4.88
CA LEU A 287 -10.11 -18.59 3.77
C LEU A 287 -9.29 -19.81 4.16
N PHE A 288 -8.44 -19.69 5.19
CA PHE A 288 -7.50 -20.73 5.59
C PHE A 288 -7.58 -21.00 7.10
N PRO A 289 -8.75 -21.41 7.64
CA PRO A 289 -8.89 -21.70 9.05
C PRO A 289 -7.93 -22.79 9.55
N ASP A 290 -7.65 -23.79 8.70
CA ASP A 290 -6.74 -24.90 9.01
C ASP A 290 -5.26 -24.49 9.01
N LEU A 291 -4.89 -23.41 8.30
CA LEU A 291 -3.52 -22.89 8.33
C LEU A 291 -3.18 -22.18 9.63
N ALA A 292 -4.18 -21.62 10.30
CA ALA A 292 -4.03 -21.05 11.64
C ALA A 292 -3.93 -22.13 12.73
N ALA A 293 -4.47 -23.34 12.49
CA ALA A 293 -4.60 -24.41 13.47
C ALA A 293 -3.53 -25.51 13.37
N ARG A 294 -2.71 -25.57 12.31
CA ARG A 294 -1.74 -26.68 12.13
C ARG A 294 -0.41 -26.42 12.83
N PRO A 295 0.13 -27.40 13.58
CA PRO A 295 1.41 -27.26 14.29
C PRO A 295 2.61 -27.14 13.32
N PRO A 296 3.69 -26.42 13.70
CA PRO A 296 4.90 -26.30 12.90
C PRO A 296 5.60 -27.67 12.82
N GLY A 297 5.76 -28.22 11.62
CA GLY A 297 6.54 -29.44 11.42
C GLY A 297 6.04 -30.44 10.37
N ALA A 298 4.89 -30.25 9.76
CA ALA A 298 4.43 -31.13 8.69
C ALA A 298 5.12 -30.78 7.35
N THR A 299 5.89 -31.72 6.81
CA THR A 299 6.60 -31.63 5.53
C THR A 299 5.68 -31.25 4.38
N PRO A 300 6.06 -30.32 3.49
CA PRO A 300 5.29 -29.99 2.30
C PRO A 300 5.29 -31.17 1.31
N ARG A 301 4.12 -31.53 0.82
CA ARG A 301 3.98 -32.43 -0.33
C ARG A 301 4.51 -31.75 -1.59
N ALA A 302 5.15 -32.52 -2.47
CA ALA A 302 5.71 -32.04 -3.72
C ALA A 302 4.66 -31.36 -4.64
N PRO A 303 5.06 -30.36 -5.44
CA PRO A 303 4.14 -29.66 -6.34
C PRO A 303 3.54 -30.63 -7.38
N PRO A 304 2.30 -30.35 -7.87
CA PRO A 304 1.71 -31.16 -8.93
C PRO A 304 2.61 -31.10 -10.17
N THR A 305 2.99 -32.23 -10.64
CA THR A 305 3.70 -32.35 -11.90
C THR A 305 2.79 -31.86 -13.04
N ARG A 306 3.37 -31.23 -14.03
CA ARG A 306 2.76 -30.64 -15.24
C ARG A 306 1.75 -31.60 -15.98
N ALA A 307 1.74 -32.86 -15.57
CA ALA A 307 0.83 -33.91 -16.09
C ALA A 307 -0.65 -33.73 -15.69
N ALA A 308 -0.97 -32.96 -14.64
CA ALA A 308 -2.36 -32.77 -14.19
C ALA A 308 -3.15 -31.72 -15.01
N CYS A 309 -2.47 -30.86 -15.77
CA CYS A 309 -3.11 -29.86 -16.64
C CYS A 309 -3.15 -30.25 -18.15
N GLY A 310 -2.60 -31.41 -18.50
CA GLY A 310 -2.43 -31.83 -19.89
C GLY A 310 -3.41 -32.90 -20.40
N ALA A 311 -4.41 -33.30 -19.61
CA ALA A 311 -5.42 -34.29 -20.01
C ALA A 311 -6.84 -33.80 -19.64
N ALA A 312 -7.34 -32.84 -20.40
CA ALA A 312 -8.78 -32.56 -20.58
C ALA A 312 -8.96 -31.77 -21.87
#